data_5fa484ab28dcb6e4e8d71d7e2ed6c917
#
_entry.id   5fa484ab28dcb6e4e8d71d7e2ed6c917
#
_cell.length_a   1.000
_cell.length_b   1.000
_cell.length_c   1.000
_cell.angle_alpha   90.00
_cell.angle_beta   90.00
_cell.angle_gamma   90.00
#
_symmetry.space_group_name_H-M   'P 1'
#
loop_
_entity.id
_entity.type
_entity.pdbx_description
1 polymer ?
#
loop_
_entity_poly.entity_id
_entity_poly.type
_entity_poly.pdbx_seq_one_letter_code
_entity_poly.pdbx_strand_id
1 'polypeptide(L)'
;MSHQPQSPYAVSVIDLLHKPGEMREKTLDVSEPEGFGNHVVGVRQGSTVHVDVRFESLHDGILASGEVDTVAEGECVRCLIDVSLPVEVEFQELFAYSEDEAFDYTIHDDYIDLEPVVRDAVVLSLPFQPVCQEDCLGLCPQCGVRLLDNPGHEHEAPVDPRWGALAGLEGLTDDTES
;
A
#
# COMPACT_ATOMS: atom_id res chain seq x y z
N MET A 1 -28.63 -5.83 25.41
CA MET A 1 -28.53 -6.43 24.05
C MET A 1 -27.11 -6.14 23.60
N SER A 2 -26.26 -7.13 23.62
CA SER A 2 -24.83 -6.96 23.26
C SER A 2 -24.77 -6.67 21.74
N HIS A 3 -24.41 -5.46 21.40
CA HIS A 3 -24.07 -5.12 20.01
C HIS A 3 -22.76 -5.84 19.71
N GLN A 4 -22.82 -6.91 18.96
CA GLN A 4 -21.63 -7.57 18.44
C GLN A 4 -21.10 -6.68 17.32
N PRO A 5 -19.84 -6.21 17.37
CA PRO A 5 -19.29 -5.37 16.33
C PRO A 5 -19.31 -6.14 14.99
N GLN A 6 -19.65 -5.44 13.92
CA GLN A 6 -19.77 -6.04 12.57
C GLN A 6 -18.43 -6.22 11.88
N SER A 7 -17.37 -5.57 12.40
CA SER A 7 -16.03 -5.64 11.82
C SER A 7 -15.33 -6.96 12.19
N PRO A 8 -14.74 -7.69 11.23
CA PRO A 8 -13.95 -8.89 11.51
C PRO A 8 -12.63 -8.59 12.26
N TYR A 9 -12.23 -7.33 12.33
CA TYR A 9 -11.07 -6.84 13.07
C TYR A 9 -11.41 -6.45 14.52
N ALA A 10 -12.65 -6.58 14.95
CA ALA A 10 -13.06 -6.20 16.30
C ALA A 10 -12.58 -7.20 17.34
N VAL A 11 -11.96 -6.69 18.39
CA VAL A 11 -11.41 -7.49 19.50
C VAL A 11 -12.02 -7.03 20.82
N SER A 12 -12.63 -7.96 21.57
CA SER A 12 -13.07 -7.67 22.93
C SER A 12 -11.88 -7.46 23.85
N VAL A 13 -11.90 -6.39 24.63
CA VAL A 13 -10.85 -6.00 25.59
C VAL A 13 -11.37 -5.88 27.02
N ILE A 14 -12.52 -6.48 27.31
CA ILE A 14 -13.20 -6.41 28.60
C ILE A 14 -12.31 -6.83 29.78
N ASP A 15 -11.39 -7.74 29.56
CA ASP A 15 -10.43 -8.24 30.56
C ASP A 15 -9.32 -7.22 30.89
N LEU A 16 -9.07 -6.25 30.01
CA LEU A 16 -8.04 -5.24 30.13
C LEU A 16 -8.57 -3.88 30.60
N LEU A 17 -9.89 -3.67 30.54
CA LEU A 17 -10.48 -2.39 30.87
C LEU A 17 -10.12 -1.93 32.29
N HIS A 18 -9.59 -0.71 32.41
CA HIS A 18 -9.23 -0.08 33.68
C HIS A 18 -8.28 -0.88 34.56
N LYS A 19 -7.39 -1.67 33.97
CA LYS A 19 -6.37 -2.47 34.67
C LYS A 19 -4.96 -2.10 34.21
N PRO A 20 -4.47 -0.90 34.49
CA PRO A 20 -3.17 -0.43 34.01
C PRO A 20 -2.04 -1.44 34.32
N GLY A 21 -1.24 -1.76 33.29
CA GLY A 21 -0.15 -2.71 33.36
C GLY A 21 -0.51 -4.14 32.96
N GLU A 22 -1.80 -4.46 32.79
CA GLU A 22 -2.21 -5.74 32.19
C GLU A 22 -1.95 -5.74 30.68
N MET A 23 -1.50 -6.87 30.16
CA MET A 23 -1.17 -7.04 28.75
C MET A 23 -1.76 -8.31 28.20
N ARG A 24 -2.11 -8.31 26.90
CA ARG A 24 -2.58 -9.50 26.18
C ARG A 24 -2.14 -9.45 24.73
N GLU A 25 -1.70 -10.58 24.22
CA GLU A 25 -1.40 -10.76 22.80
C GLU A 25 -2.53 -11.50 22.11
N LYS A 26 -2.75 -11.19 20.83
CA LYS A 26 -3.73 -11.85 20.00
C LYS A 26 -3.28 -11.86 18.55
N THR A 27 -3.49 -12.98 17.89
CA THR A 27 -3.35 -13.14 16.44
C THR A 27 -4.73 -13.18 15.79
N LEU A 28 -4.90 -12.49 14.67
CA LEU A 28 -6.09 -12.48 13.84
C LEU A 28 -5.72 -12.87 12.41
N ASP A 29 -6.51 -13.76 11.83
CA ASP A 29 -6.49 -14.04 10.39
C ASP A 29 -7.82 -13.57 9.81
N VAL A 30 -7.82 -12.45 9.12
CA VAL A 30 -9.02 -11.84 8.59
C VAL A 30 -9.06 -12.01 7.08
N SER A 31 -10.19 -12.51 6.56
CA SER A 31 -10.46 -12.43 5.13
C SER A 31 -11.04 -11.05 4.86
N GLU A 32 -10.32 -10.22 4.12
CA GLU A 32 -10.69 -8.82 3.86
C GLU A 32 -12.07 -8.72 3.20
N PRO A 33 -13.04 -8.03 3.80
CA PRO A 33 -14.42 -8.05 3.32
C PRO A 33 -14.65 -7.18 2.07
N GLU A 34 -13.95 -6.07 1.91
CA GLU A 34 -14.22 -5.10 0.85
C GLU A 34 -13.00 -4.78 -0.03
N GLY A 35 -11.81 -5.04 0.49
CA GLY A 35 -10.54 -4.61 -0.12
C GLY A 35 -10.24 -3.13 0.18
N PHE A 36 -8.96 -2.80 0.18
CA PHE A 36 -8.48 -1.42 0.38
C PHE A 36 -7.12 -1.21 -0.29
N GLY A 37 -6.80 0.03 -0.59
CA GLY A 37 -5.54 0.39 -1.24
C GLY A 37 -5.58 1.78 -1.86
N ASN A 38 -4.60 2.06 -2.70
CA ASN A 38 -4.58 3.25 -3.55
C ASN A 38 -5.11 2.94 -4.96
N HIS A 39 -4.99 3.87 -5.90
CA HIS A 39 -5.54 3.72 -7.26
C HIS A 39 -4.81 2.69 -8.14
N VAL A 40 -3.61 2.25 -7.75
CA VAL A 40 -2.73 1.39 -8.58
C VAL A 40 -2.41 0.06 -7.92
N VAL A 41 -2.49 -0.02 -6.58
CA VAL A 41 -2.18 -1.25 -5.84
C VAL A 41 -2.98 -1.28 -4.54
N GLY A 42 -3.41 -2.47 -4.13
CA GLY A 42 -4.17 -2.65 -2.89
C GLY A 42 -4.39 -4.10 -2.53
N VAL A 43 -4.90 -4.31 -1.33
CA VAL A 43 -5.35 -5.61 -0.82
C VAL A 43 -6.73 -5.89 -1.39
N ARG A 44 -6.89 -7.00 -2.09
CA ARG A 44 -8.17 -7.36 -2.72
C ARG A 44 -9.15 -7.93 -1.71
N GLN A 45 -10.45 -7.79 -2.03
CA GLN A 45 -11.49 -8.52 -1.32
C GLN A 45 -11.20 -10.01 -1.29
N GLY A 46 -11.31 -10.64 -0.11
CA GLY A 46 -11.03 -12.06 0.10
C GLY A 46 -9.56 -12.39 0.37
N SER A 47 -8.64 -11.43 0.26
CA SER A 47 -7.24 -11.63 0.66
C SER A 47 -7.14 -11.84 2.18
N THR A 48 -6.19 -12.65 2.60
CA THR A 48 -5.92 -12.83 4.03
C THR A 48 -5.06 -11.68 4.53
N VAL A 49 -5.51 -11.07 5.63
CA VAL A 49 -4.75 -10.11 6.42
C VAL A 49 -4.43 -10.76 7.75
N HIS A 50 -3.15 -10.99 8.00
CA HIS A 50 -2.65 -11.53 9.25
C HIS A 50 -2.25 -10.38 10.16
N VAL A 51 -2.73 -10.37 11.39
CA VAL A 51 -2.45 -9.31 12.37
C VAL A 51 -2.01 -9.94 13.68
N ASP A 52 -0.78 -9.69 14.07
CA ASP A 52 -0.27 -10.00 15.39
C ASP A 52 -0.28 -8.73 16.24
N VAL A 53 -1.11 -8.70 17.28
CA VAL A 53 -1.32 -7.50 18.08
C VAL A 53 -1.15 -7.77 19.56
N ARG A 54 -0.50 -6.85 20.25
CA ARG A 54 -0.35 -6.76 21.69
C ARG A 54 -1.13 -5.56 22.20
N PHE A 55 -2.00 -5.81 23.15
CA PHE A 55 -2.76 -4.81 23.88
C PHE A 55 -2.13 -4.58 25.24
N GLU A 56 -1.95 -3.32 25.63
CA GLU A 56 -1.48 -2.91 26.95
C GLU A 56 -2.44 -1.91 27.55
N SER A 57 -2.98 -2.23 28.72
CA SER A 57 -3.89 -1.33 29.45
C SER A 57 -3.10 -0.19 30.09
N LEU A 58 -3.48 1.03 29.78
CA LEU A 58 -2.94 2.27 30.35
C LEU A 58 -4.02 2.99 31.16
N HIS A 59 -3.68 4.15 31.75
CA HIS A 59 -4.63 4.94 32.54
C HIS A 59 -5.73 5.58 31.67
N ASP A 60 -5.38 6.00 30.46
CA ASP A 60 -6.25 6.78 29.57
C ASP A 60 -6.89 5.92 28.47
N GLY A 61 -6.47 4.66 28.32
CA GLY A 61 -6.93 3.77 27.25
C GLY A 61 -6.17 2.47 27.18
N ILE A 62 -6.28 1.82 26.03
CA ILE A 62 -5.53 0.61 25.70
C ILE A 62 -4.65 0.89 24.49
N LEU A 63 -3.34 0.72 24.65
CA LEU A 63 -2.37 0.78 23.58
C LEU A 63 -2.37 -0.53 22.81
N ALA A 64 -2.64 -0.47 21.50
CA ALA A 64 -2.50 -1.58 20.57
C ALA A 64 -1.23 -1.40 19.76
N SER A 65 -0.31 -2.34 19.85
CA SER A 65 0.93 -2.39 19.06
C SER A 65 0.97 -3.71 18.33
N GLY A 66 1.19 -3.69 17.03
CA GLY A 66 1.15 -4.92 16.25
C GLY A 66 1.83 -4.82 14.90
N GLU A 67 1.85 -5.96 14.23
CA GLU A 67 2.36 -6.15 12.88
C GLU A 67 1.26 -6.71 11.99
N VAL A 68 1.26 -6.27 10.75
CA VAL A 68 0.30 -6.70 9.73
C VAL A 68 1.05 -7.28 8.56
N ASP A 69 0.71 -8.53 8.20
CA ASP A 69 1.21 -9.22 7.01
C ASP A 69 0.07 -9.46 6.03
N THR A 70 0.27 -9.04 4.80
CA THR A 70 -0.70 -9.27 3.73
C THR A 70 -0.04 -9.21 2.35
N VAL A 71 -0.82 -9.38 1.30
CA VAL A 71 -0.37 -9.24 -0.08
C VAL A 71 -1.24 -8.19 -0.78
N ALA A 72 -0.57 -7.17 -1.31
CA ALA A 72 -1.20 -6.19 -2.18
C ALA A 72 -0.98 -6.55 -3.64
N GLU A 73 -1.99 -6.37 -4.46
CA GLU A 73 -1.97 -6.66 -5.88
C GLU A 73 -2.27 -5.39 -6.69
N GLY A 74 -1.68 -5.29 -7.85
CA GLY A 74 -1.85 -4.14 -8.74
C GLY A 74 -1.21 -4.37 -10.09
N GLU A 75 -0.93 -3.28 -10.81
CA GLU A 75 -0.28 -3.31 -12.12
C GLU A 75 1.02 -2.50 -12.09
N CYS A 76 2.03 -3.00 -12.79
CA CYS A 76 3.26 -2.25 -12.99
C CYS A 76 2.99 -0.97 -13.78
N VAL A 77 3.33 0.18 -13.22
CA VAL A 77 3.07 1.49 -13.87
C VAL A 77 3.84 1.70 -15.17
N ARG A 78 4.85 0.87 -15.46
CA ARG A 78 5.66 0.98 -16.68
C ARG A 78 5.24 0.02 -17.79
N CYS A 79 4.91 -1.23 -17.45
CA CYS A 79 4.63 -2.27 -18.46
C CYS A 79 3.25 -2.93 -18.33
N LEU A 80 2.44 -2.48 -17.36
CA LEU A 80 1.03 -2.84 -17.15
C LEU A 80 0.79 -4.34 -16.89
N ILE A 81 1.79 -5.08 -16.45
CA ILE A 81 1.59 -6.46 -15.99
C ILE A 81 1.17 -6.45 -14.52
N ASP A 82 0.44 -7.49 -14.14
CA ASP A 82 0.09 -7.71 -12.74
C ASP A 82 1.33 -7.86 -11.87
N VAL A 83 1.29 -7.23 -10.70
CA VAL A 83 2.31 -7.33 -9.66
C VAL A 83 1.68 -7.73 -8.35
N SER A 84 2.39 -8.53 -7.56
CA SER A 84 2.01 -8.98 -6.24
C SER A 84 3.10 -8.56 -5.28
N LEU A 85 2.75 -7.76 -4.29
CA LEU A 85 3.69 -7.15 -3.35
C LEU A 85 3.40 -7.66 -1.94
N PRO A 86 4.33 -8.35 -1.29
CA PRO A 86 4.20 -8.64 0.13
C PRO A 86 4.25 -7.33 0.91
N VAL A 87 3.35 -7.19 1.87
CA VAL A 87 3.24 -6.04 2.77
C VAL A 87 3.42 -6.53 4.18
N GLU A 88 4.43 -5.98 4.85
CA GLU A 88 4.74 -6.20 6.26
C GLU A 88 4.88 -4.83 6.89
N VAL A 89 4.01 -4.48 7.85
CA VAL A 89 3.95 -3.15 8.44
C VAL A 89 3.58 -3.20 9.90
N GLU A 90 4.26 -2.39 10.70
CA GLU A 90 3.97 -2.22 12.12
C GLU A 90 3.01 -1.05 12.35
N PHE A 91 2.20 -1.16 13.40
CA PHE A 91 1.37 -0.06 13.88
C PHE A 91 1.41 0.05 15.40
N GLN A 92 1.14 1.25 15.90
CA GLN A 92 0.97 1.50 17.33
C GLN A 92 -0.01 2.65 17.53
N GLU A 93 -1.16 2.34 18.15
CA GLU A 93 -2.23 3.30 18.36
C GLU A 93 -2.87 3.17 19.74
N LEU A 94 -3.30 4.30 20.30
CA LEU A 94 -4.01 4.35 21.58
C LEU A 94 -5.52 4.43 21.35
N PHE A 95 -6.24 3.48 21.93
CA PHE A 95 -7.70 3.46 21.98
C PHE A 95 -8.16 4.00 23.34
N ALA A 96 -8.70 5.21 23.35
CA ALA A 96 -9.07 5.91 24.57
C ALA A 96 -10.35 5.37 25.22
N TYR A 97 -10.46 5.50 26.53
CA TYR A 97 -11.68 5.17 27.27
C TYR A 97 -12.79 6.22 27.12
N SER A 98 -12.43 7.45 26.73
CA SER A 98 -13.36 8.56 26.57
C SER A 98 -13.24 9.18 25.19
N GLU A 99 -14.35 9.64 24.63
CA GLU A 99 -14.36 10.47 23.44
C GLU A 99 -13.83 11.85 23.77
N ASP A 100 -12.59 12.13 23.41
CA ASP A 100 -11.94 13.42 23.49
C ASP A 100 -11.34 13.76 22.12
N GLU A 101 -11.39 15.02 21.71
CA GLU A 101 -10.79 15.50 20.44
C GLU A 101 -9.27 15.25 20.34
N ALA A 102 -8.63 14.86 21.44
CA ALA A 102 -7.21 14.53 21.49
C ALA A 102 -6.89 13.11 20.99
N PHE A 103 -7.90 12.25 20.81
CA PHE A 103 -7.69 10.84 20.42
C PHE A 103 -8.48 10.48 19.16
N ASP A 104 -7.80 9.85 18.23
CA ASP A 104 -8.40 9.44 16.95
C ASP A 104 -9.25 8.17 17.08
N TYR A 105 -8.95 7.33 18.08
CA TYR A 105 -9.61 6.03 18.29
C TYR A 105 -10.14 5.88 19.72
N THR A 106 -11.31 5.29 19.86
CA THR A 106 -11.97 5.06 21.15
C THR A 106 -12.46 3.63 21.28
N ILE A 107 -12.63 3.17 22.52
CA ILE A 107 -13.18 1.86 22.85
C ILE A 107 -14.70 1.99 22.88
N HIS A 108 -15.40 1.14 22.13
CA HIS A 108 -16.85 1.10 22.10
C HIS A 108 -17.36 -0.26 22.58
N ASP A 109 -18.30 -0.28 23.53
CA ASP A 109 -18.95 -1.50 24.03
C ASP A 109 -17.95 -2.62 24.40
N ASP A 110 -16.82 -2.28 25.05
CA ASP A 110 -15.76 -3.20 25.44
C ASP A 110 -14.97 -3.82 24.27
N TYR A 111 -15.06 -3.22 23.08
CA TYR A 111 -14.35 -3.66 21.87
C TYR A 111 -13.43 -2.56 21.31
N ILE A 112 -12.33 -3.00 20.77
CA ILE A 112 -11.44 -2.23 19.89
C ILE A 112 -11.65 -2.72 18.46
N ASP A 113 -11.89 -1.83 17.54
CA ASP A 113 -11.88 -2.12 16.10
C ASP A 113 -10.53 -1.74 15.50
N LEU A 114 -9.78 -2.73 15.05
CA LEU A 114 -8.46 -2.53 14.45
C LEU A 114 -8.54 -2.20 12.96
N GLU A 115 -9.71 -2.32 12.31
CA GLU A 115 -9.85 -2.10 10.86
C GLU A 115 -9.27 -0.77 10.38
N PRO A 116 -9.61 0.40 10.97
CA PRO A 116 -9.08 1.67 10.52
C PRO A 116 -7.55 1.75 10.62
N VAL A 117 -6.99 1.29 11.73
CA VAL A 117 -5.55 1.33 11.99
C VAL A 117 -4.79 0.41 11.04
N VAL A 118 -5.28 -0.81 10.83
CA VAL A 118 -4.69 -1.78 9.89
C VAL A 118 -4.75 -1.24 8.47
N ARG A 119 -5.89 -0.71 8.05
CA ARG A 119 -6.10 -0.10 6.75
C ARG A 119 -5.13 1.05 6.51
N ASP A 120 -5.03 1.99 7.44
CA ASP A 120 -4.18 3.16 7.33
C ASP A 120 -2.70 2.76 7.28
N ALA A 121 -2.25 1.85 8.15
CA ALA A 121 -0.88 1.36 8.17
C ALA A 121 -0.49 0.72 6.83
N VAL A 122 -1.33 -0.19 6.31
CA VAL A 122 -1.08 -0.85 5.03
C VAL A 122 -1.11 0.15 3.87
N VAL A 123 -2.15 0.99 3.76
CA VAL A 123 -2.28 1.96 2.65
C VAL A 123 -1.11 2.93 2.60
N LEU A 124 -0.63 3.40 3.75
CA LEU A 124 0.52 4.29 3.82
C LEU A 124 1.84 3.62 3.43
N SER A 125 1.94 2.31 3.58
CA SER A 125 3.13 1.53 3.18
C SER A 125 3.17 1.22 1.67
N LEU A 126 2.02 1.28 0.98
CA LEU A 126 1.94 0.92 -0.43
C LEU A 126 2.70 1.91 -1.32
N PRO A 127 3.46 1.42 -2.32
CA PRO A 127 4.14 2.30 -3.25
C PRO A 127 3.14 3.04 -4.15
N PHE A 128 3.40 4.32 -4.43
CA PHE A 128 2.62 5.10 -5.40
C PHE A 128 2.88 4.66 -6.85
N GLN A 129 4.03 4.05 -7.11
CA GLN A 129 4.45 3.61 -8.44
C GLN A 129 4.98 2.17 -8.36
N PRO A 130 4.10 1.17 -8.25
CA PRO A 130 4.52 -0.22 -8.24
C PRO A 130 5.18 -0.59 -9.57
N VAL A 131 6.31 -1.27 -9.51
CA VAL A 131 7.05 -1.76 -10.68
C VAL A 131 7.31 -3.26 -10.54
N CYS A 132 7.26 -3.99 -11.65
CA CYS A 132 7.53 -5.42 -11.62
C CYS A 132 8.99 -5.74 -11.30
N GLN A 133 9.90 -4.83 -11.63
CA GLN A 133 11.34 -4.85 -11.33
C GLN A 133 11.92 -3.43 -11.45
N GLU A 134 13.01 -3.16 -10.76
CA GLU A 134 13.62 -1.81 -10.70
C GLU A 134 14.01 -1.26 -12.08
N ASP A 135 14.52 -2.11 -12.96
CA ASP A 135 14.98 -1.82 -14.31
C ASP A 135 13.91 -2.07 -15.39
N CYS A 136 12.63 -2.10 -15.04
CA CYS A 136 11.55 -2.29 -15.99
C CYS A 136 11.61 -1.23 -17.10
N LEU A 137 11.81 -1.67 -18.35
CA LEU A 137 11.91 -0.82 -19.53
C LEU A 137 10.56 -0.24 -19.98
N GLY A 138 9.47 -0.81 -19.47
CA GLY A 138 8.11 -0.37 -19.81
C GLY A 138 7.63 -0.88 -21.17
N LEU A 139 6.69 -0.10 -21.73
CA LEU A 139 6.12 -0.32 -23.06
C LEU A 139 6.76 0.61 -24.07
N CYS A 140 6.84 0.16 -25.32
CA CYS A 140 7.24 1.02 -26.43
C CYS A 140 6.19 2.14 -26.63
N PRO A 141 6.58 3.43 -26.67
CA PRO A 141 5.64 4.52 -26.82
C PRO A 141 4.96 4.59 -28.19
N GLN A 142 5.48 3.90 -29.19
CA GLN A 142 4.92 3.91 -30.54
C GLN A 142 3.92 2.76 -30.78
N CYS A 143 4.23 1.54 -30.33
CA CYS A 143 3.42 0.37 -30.63
C CYS A 143 2.89 -0.38 -29.39
N GLY A 144 3.28 0.04 -28.16
CA GLY A 144 2.80 -0.54 -26.92
C GLY A 144 3.39 -1.93 -26.61
N VAL A 145 4.36 -2.42 -27.39
CA VAL A 145 4.99 -3.72 -27.11
C VAL A 145 5.86 -3.60 -25.83
N ARG A 146 5.87 -4.66 -25.02
CA ARG A 146 6.68 -4.70 -23.81
C ARG A 146 8.16 -4.85 -24.18
N LEU A 147 8.97 -3.86 -23.80
CA LEU A 147 10.39 -3.78 -24.19
C LEU A 147 11.23 -4.88 -23.51
N LEU A 148 10.84 -5.32 -22.33
CA LEU A 148 11.56 -6.40 -21.63
C LEU A 148 11.49 -7.74 -22.39
N ASP A 149 10.37 -8.02 -23.05
CA ASP A 149 10.17 -9.27 -23.80
C ASP A 149 10.72 -9.16 -25.24
N ASN A 150 11.05 -7.95 -25.67
CA ASN A 150 11.53 -7.67 -27.03
C ASN A 150 12.83 -6.85 -26.98
N PRO A 151 13.94 -7.44 -26.52
CA PRO A 151 15.22 -6.76 -26.49
C PRO A 151 15.67 -6.41 -27.91
N GLY A 152 16.03 -5.14 -28.14
CA GLY A 152 16.42 -4.63 -29.46
C GLY A 152 15.23 -4.20 -30.34
N HIS A 153 14.03 -4.05 -29.73
CA HIS A 153 12.90 -3.46 -30.42
C HIS A 153 13.15 -1.97 -30.71
N GLU A 154 13.20 -1.63 -31.98
CA GLU A 154 13.44 -0.28 -32.48
C GLU A 154 12.39 0.11 -33.51
N HIS A 155 12.11 1.41 -33.60
CA HIS A 155 11.33 2.02 -34.66
C HIS A 155 12.18 3.07 -35.35
N GLU A 156 11.94 3.28 -36.64
CA GLU A 156 12.43 4.49 -37.29
C GLU A 156 11.86 5.70 -36.54
N ALA A 157 12.74 6.52 -35.98
CA ALA A 157 12.31 7.71 -35.24
C ALA A 157 11.55 8.65 -36.21
N PRO A 158 10.26 8.95 -35.94
CA PRO A 158 9.56 9.94 -36.77
C PRO A 158 10.28 11.29 -36.59
N VAL A 159 10.78 11.85 -37.66
CA VAL A 159 11.34 13.20 -37.63
C VAL A 159 10.19 14.17 -37.31
N ASP A 160 10.26 14.86 -36.19
CA ASP A 160 9.29 15.91 -35.84
C ASP A 160 9.30 16.94 -36.99
N PRO A 161 8.14 17.20 -37.63
CA PRO A 161 8.07 18.15 -38.76
C PRO A 161 8.66 19.54 -38.46
N ARG A 162 8.66 19.93 -37.18
CA ARG A 162 9.24 21.21 -36.74
C ARG A 162 10.76 21.26 -36.90
N TRP A 163 11.42 20.11 -36.87
CA TRP A 163 12.87 19.96 -37.02
C TRP A 163 13.27 19.50 -38.41
N GLY A 164 12.30 19.24 -39.29
CA GLY A 164 12.55 18.80 -40.67
C GLY A 164 13.44 19.75 -41.46
N ALA A 165 13.41 21.06 -41.17
CA ALA A 165 14.29 22.04 -41.79
C ALA A 165 15.77 21.88 -41.38
N LEU A 166 16.08 21.20 -40.27
CA LEU A 166 17.44 20.95 -39.79
C LEU A 166 18.06 19.70 -40.42
N ALA A 167 17.27 18.81 -40.99
CA ALA A 167 17.77 17.59 -41.65
C ALA A 167 18.69 17.90 -42.87
N GLY A 168 18.63 19.12 -43.41
CA GLY A 168 19.53 19.56 -44.47
C GLY A 168 20.89 20.08 -43.98
N LEU A 169 21.12 20.16 -42.68
CA LEU A 169 22.37 20.68 -42.11
C LEU A 169 23.41 19.58 -41.78
N GLU A 170 23.08 18.30 -41.92
CA GLU A 170 23.99 17.16 -41.66
C GLU A 170 25.23 17.12 -42.62
N GLY A 171 25.31 17.99 -43.59
CA GLY A 171 26.44 18.08 -44.53
C GLY A 171 27.41 19.25 -44.29
N LEU A 172 27.25 20.07 -43.26
CA LEU A 172 28.01 21.29 -43.05
C LEU A 172 29.15 21.25 -42.00
N THR A 173 29.46 20.07 -41.50
CA THR A 173 30.60 19.89 -40.60
C THR A 173 31.68 19.07 -41.28
N ASP A 174 32.50 19.70 -42.15
CA ASP A 174 33.90 19.37 -42.39
C ASP A 174 34.46 20.19 -43.54
N ASP A 175 34.80 21.45 -43.28
CA ASP A 175 35.79 22.18 -44.08
C ASP A 175 36.35 23.34 -43.27
N THR A 176 37.14 23.03 -42.22
CA THR A 176 38.06 24.03 -41.66
C THR A 176 39.26 23.34 -41.01
N GLU A 177 40.14 22.75 -41.82
CA GLU A 177 41.54 22.58 -41.48
C GLU A 177 42.38 22.91 -42.71
N SER A 178 42.93 24.10 -42.70
CA SER A 178 44.16 24.47 -43.40
C SER A 178 44.80 25.63 -42.69
#